data_08ec2b4738268cc798be78274fe00366
#
_entry.id   08ec2b4738268cc798be78274fe00366
#
_cell.length_a   1.000
_cell.length_b   1.000
_cell.length_c   1.000
_cell.angle_alpha   90.00
_cell.angle_beta   90.00
_cell.angle_gamma   90.00
#
_symmetry.space_group_name_H-M   'P 1'
#
loop_
_entity.id
_entity.type
_entity.pdbx_description
1 polymer ?
#
loop_
_entity_poly.entity_id
_entity_poly.type
_entity_poly.pdbx_seq_one_letter_code
_entity_poly.pdbx_strand_id
1 'polypeptide(L)'
;MVPTSGGTAAIVPGYAGFSYEKTHIVNGSLTSTNTDLIGLFKLIGSPVIRLGADDVDNCTWGGTKAGPTAPSGQPFTKVVVSGMVDELCDFLAATGGKIIYGVNYHSDDPTSSAAEAAYAMGKCGSSILGFEIGNEINRFGAWSALQTQWETIATDVVATQGADLVGPAAGGGNAVALTTPFAEDESAKFGSKLVILTSHYYAGTAGSTNTIDWYTNRIQTPDVTGDSATNVDGLVGTSYYTNLAAVKYNIPQAWRMGEVNTFAGHGEEGVSDTLIAALWMIDLVFVTAENGATGINLHGGETGMDGSKPFYYEPIKESGGVVVDAQPEYYGQLMIQLAGTGPLVTTTMTSPPEYFTAYALKADGWISVMLDNKSATNAVSATVDLGTPVASASAIYLQGTPAGSLTAAEGNVTVGNATVSNAGVWSSTGTYTQTTSGNTVSVYVPAASAALVRVIQ
;
A
#
# COMPACT_ATOMS: atom_id res chain seq x y z
N MET A 1 4.58 14.24 -16.86
CA MET A 1 6.02 14.59 -16.87
C MET A 1 6.76 13.52 -16.13
N VAL A 2 7.76 12.88 -16.71
CA VAL A 2 8.59 11.89 -16.02
C VAL A 2 9.61 12.68 -15.18
N PRO A 3 9.72 12.45 -13.86
CA PRO A 3 10.76 13.08 -13.05
C PRO A 3 12.14 12.61 -13.55
N THR A 4 12.96 13.52 -14.02
CA THR A 4 14.36 13.25 -14.31
C THR A 4 15.14 13.31 -13.01
N SER A 5 15.69 12.17 -12.59
CA SER A 5 16.58 11.95 -11.43
C SER A 5 15.91 11.81 -10.04
N GLY A 6 15.80 10.63 -9.61
CA GLY A 6 15.37 10.11 -8.31
C GLY A 6 15.34 8.61 -8.49
N GLY A 7 15.04 7.78 -7.59
CA GLY A 7 15.11 6.34 -7.73
C GLY A 7 14.62 5.82 -9.08
N THR A 8 15.20 4.76 -9.57
CA THR A 8 14.77 4.12 -10.83
C THR A 8 13.33 3.68 -10.63
N ALA A 9 12.39 4.20 -11.43
CA ALA A 9 10.99 3.79 -11.39
C ALA A 9 10.92 2.26 -11.57
N ALA A 10 10.49 1.54 -10.54
CA ALA A 10 10.53 0.08 -10.52
C ALA A 10 9.50 -0.50 -9.56
N ILE A 11 9.03 -1.69 -9.86
CA ILE A 11 8.34 -2.54 -8.88
C ILE A 11 9.42 -3.41 -8.20
N VAL A 12 9.55 -3.24 -6.89
CA VAL A 12 10.51 -3.99 -6.05
C VAL A 12 9.80 -5.08 -5.24
N PRO A 13 10.50 -6.09 -4.71
CA PRO A 13 9.88 -7.07 -3.81
C PRO A 13 9.17 -6.42 -2.63
N GLY A 14 7.96 -6.88 -2.31
CA GLY A 14 7.15 -6.30 -1.24
C GLY A 14 6.57 -4.92 -1.54
N TYR A 15 6.47 -4.54 -2.80
CA TYR A 15 5.96 -3.22 -3.21
C TYR A 15 4.53 -2.98 -2.71
N ALA A 16 3.60 -3.86 -3.04
CA ALA A 16 2.21 -3.80 -2.59
C ALA A 16 2.09 -4.46 -1.21
N GLY A 17 1.97 -3.65 -0.17
CA GLY A 17 1.91 -4.06 1.23
C GLY A 17 0.57 -3.75 1.88
N PHE A 18 0.51 -3.92 3.20
CA PHE A 18 -0.66 -3.66 4.03
C PHE A 18 -0.37 -2.61 5.10
N SER A 19 -1.32 -1.74 5.38
CA SER A 19 -1.35 -0.86 6.56
C SER A 19 -2.43 -1.36 7.52
N TYR A 20 -2.03 -1.60 8.76
CA TYR A 20 -2.92 -2.03 9.82
C TYR A 20 -2.90 -1.06 10.99
N GLU A 21 -4.04 -0.94 11.68
CA GLU A 21 -4.11 -0.29 12.97
C GLU A 21 -3.12 -0.92 13.96
N LYS A 22 -2.52 -0.13 14.83
CA LYS A 22 -1.60 -0.64 15.87
C LYS A 22 -2.25 -1.70 16.75
N THR A 23 -3.55 -1.58 16.99
CA THR A 23 -4.34 -2.57 17.75
C THR A 23 -4.41 -3.94 17.11
N HIS A 24 -4.04 -4.11 15.86
CA HIS A 24 -4.03 -5.41 15.18
C HIS A 24 -3.09 -6.43 15.84
N ILE A 25 -1.99 -5.96 16.47
CA ILE A 25 -1.14 -6.86 17.27
C ILE A 25 -1.79 -7.25 18.61
N VAL A 26 -2.70 -6.42 19.12
CA VAL A 26 -3.43 -6.71 20.36
C VAL A 26 -4.51 -7.77 20.14
N ASN A 27 -5.06 -7.86 18.93
CA ASN A 27 -6.10 -8.85 18.58
C ASN A 27 -5.57 -10.26 18.35
N GLY A 28 -4.25 -10.43 18.17
CA GLY A 28 -3.65 -11.71 17.89
C GLY A 28 -3.81 -12.21 16.45
N SER A 29 -4.08 -11.33 15.48
CA SER A 29 -4.12 -11.69 14.04
C SER A 29 -2.73 -11.98 13.49
N LEU A 30 -1.75 -11.11 13.82
CA LEU A 30 -0.39 -11.18 13.31
C LEU A 30 0.46 -12.15 14.16
N THR A 31 0.13 -13.45 14.07
CA THR A 31 0.84 -14.51 14.81
C THR A 31 1.30 -15.62 13.87
N SER A 32 2.35 -16.33 14.24
CA SER A 32 2.86 -17.48 13.47
C SER A 32 1.90 -18.68 13.43
N THR A 33 0.84 -18.65 14.21
CA THR A 33 -0.20 -19.68 14.21
C THR A 33 -1.34 -19.37 13.24
N ASN A 34 -1.46 -18.14 12.74
CA ASN A 34 -2.43 -17.75 11.71
C ASN A 34 -1.94 -18.20 10.32
N THR A 35 -2.04 -19.50 10.05
CA THR A 35 -1.52 -20.13 8.83
C THR A 35 -2.19 -19.61 7.56
N ASP A 36 -3.45 -19.22 7.64
CA ASP A 36 -4.21 -18.70 6.50
C ASP A 36 -3.69 -17.31 6.11
N LEU A 37 -3.54 -16.40 7.06
CA LEU A 37 -2.96 -15.08 6.81
C LEU A 37 -1.52 -15.20 6.28
N ILE A 38 -0.71 -16.11 6.85
CA ILE A 38 0.64 -16.39 6.35
C ILE A 38 0.62 -16.87 4.90
N GLY A 39 -0.33 -17.73 4.53
CA GLY A 39 -0.49 -18.22 3.17
C GLY A 39 -0.81 -17.09 2.18
N LEU A 40 -1.75 -16.21 2.53
CA LEU A 40 -2.09 -15.04 1.73
C LEU A 40 -0.91 -14.08 1.58
N PHE A 41 -0.16 -13.81 2.64
CA PHE A 41 1.05 -12.98 2.57
C PHE A 41 2.10 -13.57 1.62
N LYS A 42 2.35 -14.87 1.70
CA LYS A 42 3.31 -15.57 0.83
C LYS A 42 2.89 -15.57 -0.64
N LEU A 43 1.60 -15.71 -0.92
CA LEU A 43 1.09 -15.73 -2.29
C LEU A 43 1.39 -14.42 -3.03
N ILE A 44 1.35 -13.29 -2.35
CA ILE A 44 1.65 -11.98 -2.94
C ILE A 44 3.09 -11.49 -2.69
N GLY A 45 4.01 -12.41 -2.35
CA GLY A 45 5.43 -12.13 -2.33
C GLY A 45 5.96 -11.49 -1.04
N SER A 46 5.39 -11.82 0.11
CA SER A 46 5.86 -11.34 1.42
C SER A 46 5.84 -9.81 1.52
N PRO A 47 4.66 -9.20 1.55
CA PRO A 47 4.48 -7.76 1.51
C PRO A 47 5.08 -7.06 2.75
N VAL A 48 5.35 -5.77 2.62
CA VAL A 48 5.71 -4.92 3.75
C VAL A 48 4.45 -4.58 4.54
N ILE A 49 4.50 -4.75 5.85
CA ILE A 49 3.46 -4.26 6.77
C ILE A 49 3.83 -2.83 7.21
N ARG A 50 2.87 -1.95 7.25
CA ARG A 50 2.93 -0.74 8.07
C ARG A 50 1.97 -0.94 9.24
N LEU A 51 2.47 -0.96 10.46
CA LEU A 51 1.69 -1.12 11.69
C LEU A 51 1.63 0.23 12.39
N GLY A 52 0.51 0.90 12.35
CA GLY A 52 0.39 2.27 12.83
C GLY A 52 -1.07 2.71 12.85
N ALA A 53 -1.43 3.56 11.89
CA ALA A 53 -2.74 4.16 11.68
C ALA A 53 -3.28 4.92 12.92
N ASP A 54 -4.56 5.21 13.00
CA ASP A 54 -5.13 6.09 14.03
C ASP A 54 -4.93 5.56 15.45
N ASP A 55 -4.90 4.25 15.61
CA ASP A 55 -4.74 3.62 16.93
C ASP A 55 -3.31 3.66 17.49
N VAL A 56 -2.30 4.02 16.69
CA VAL A 56 -0.92 4.11 17.21
C VAL A 56 -0.82 5.11 18.37
N ASP A 57 -1.54 6.22 18.28
CA ASP A 57 -1.54 7.27 19.28
C ASP A 57 -2.46 6.98 20.49
N ASN A 58 -3.19 5.86 20.42
CA ASN A 58 -4.00 5.31 21.51
C ASN A 58 -3.35 4.10 22.20
N CYS A 59 -2.21 3.63 21.72
CA CYS A 59 -1.46 2.51 22.29
C CYS A 59 -0.34 2.97 23.20
N THR A 60 -0.08 2.25 24.29
CA THR A 60 1.03 2.48 25.20
C THR A 60 1.84 1.19 25.41
N TRP A 61 3.15 1.34 25.68
CA TRP A 61 4.03 0.21 25.96
C TRP A 61 3.93 -0.27 27.40
N GLY A 62 3.53 -1.52 27.58
CA GLY A 62 3.43 -2.18 28.90
C GLY A 62 4.68 -2.94 29.34
N GLY A 63 5.64 -3.08 28.46
CA GLY A 63 6.84 -3.84 28.73
C GLY A 63 6.55 -5.34 28.93
N THR A 64 7.28 -5.95 29.84
CA THR A 64 7.16 -7.39 30.16
C THR A 64 6.05 -7.71 31.15
N LYS A 65 5.35 -6.69 31.66
CA LYS A 65 4.29 -6.87 32.67
C LYS A 65 2.92 -6.88 31.96
N ALA A 66 2.03 -7.73 32.43
CA ALA A 66 0.63 -7.66 32.04
C ALA A 66 0.06 -6.30 32.46
N GLY A 67 -0.16 -5.45 31.46
CA GLY A 67 -0.84 -4.19 31.51
C GLY A 67 -0.40 -3.13 32.53
N PRO A 68 0.28 -2.04 32.10
CA PRO A 68 0.23 -0.82 32.87
C PRO A 68 -1.19 -0.28 32.89
N THR A 69 -1.54 0.41 33.95
CA THR A 69 -2.76 1.20 34.00
C THR A 69 -2.60 2.33 32.99
N ALA A 70 -3.51 2.48 32.07
CA ALA A 70 -3.53 3.61 31.14
C ALA A 70 -3.34 4.94 31.87
N PRO A 71 -2.62 5.92 31.33
CA PRO A 71 -2.60 7.26 31.87
C PRO A 71 -4.03 7.74 32.10
N SER A 72 -4.33 8.24 33.29
CA SER A 72 -5.66 8.67 33.66
C SER A 72 -6.12 9.78 32.71
N GLY A 73 -7.22 9.55 31.98
CA GLY A 73 -7.83 10.53 31.09
C GLY A 73 -7.80 10.19 29.59
N GLN A 74 -7.16 9.09 29.18
CA GLN A 74 -7.18 8.64 27.78
C GLN A 74 -8.31 7.61 27.58
N PRO A 75 -9.27 7.83 26.67
CA PRO A 75 -10.46 6.98 26.57
C PRO A 75 -10.19 5.60 25.95
N PHE A 76 -9.09 5.38 25.22
CA PHE A 76 -8.84 4.17 24.43
C PHE A 76 -7.41 3.63 24.55
N THR A 77 -6.79 3.70 25.70
CA THR A 77 -5.42 3.20 25.81
C THR A 77 -5.41 1.67 25.71
N LYS A 78 -4.89 1.19 24.60
CA LYS A 78 -4.52 -0.21 24.43
C LYS A 78 -3.08 -0.39 24.90
N VAL A 79 -2.83 -1.51 25.54
CA VAL A 79 -1.50 -1.82 26.09
C VAL A 79 -0.83 -2.86 25.21
N VAL A 80 0.29 -2.47 24.59
CA VAL A 80 1.15 -3.39 23.86
C VAL A 80 2.15 -3.99 24.84
N VAL A 81 2.23 -5.31 24.91
CA VAL A 81 3.17 -6.05 25.76
C VAL A 81 4.15 -6.88 24.95
N SER A 82 5.25 -7.25 25.57
CA SER A 82 6.34 -7.98 24.91
C SER A 82 5.90 -9.24 24.16
N GLY A 83 4.96 -10.02 24.70
CA GLY A 83 4.45 -11.23 24.05
C GLY A 83 3.76 -10.94 22.70
N MET A 84 3.05 -9.81 22.56
CA MET A 84 2.42 -9.40 21.31
C MET A 84 3.46 -9.04 20.25
N VAL A 85 4.54 -8.37 20.67
CA VAL A 85 5.67 -8.05 19.77
C VAL A 85 6.41 -9.32 19.37
N ASP A 86 6.59 -10.28 20.29
CA ASP A 86 7.21 -11.59 19.98
C ASP A 86 6.40 -12.33 18.91
N GLU A 87 5.06 -12.41 19.05
CA GLU A 87 4.16 -13.05 18.08
C GLU A 87 4.22 -12.37 16.71
N LEU A 88 4.24 -11.04 16.67
CA LEU A 88 4.43 -10.28 15.43
C LEU A 88 5.77 -10.61 14.76
N CYS A 89 6.87 -10.67 15.53
CA CYS A 89 8.18 -11.00 14.98
C CYS A 89 8.22 -12.44 14.43
N ASP A 90 7.56 -13.37 15.09
CA ASP A 90 7.39 -14.76 14.63
C ASP A 90 6.55 -14.82 13.33
N PHE A 91 5.50 -13.99 13.22
CA PHE A 91 4.71 -13.85 12.00
C PHE A 91 5.57 -13.30 10.84
N LEU A 92 6.36 -12.25 11.09
CA LEU A 92 7.28 -11.70 10.08
C LEU A 92 8.32 -12.75 9.64
N ALA A 93 8.86 -13.52 10.56
CA ALA A 93 9.77 -14.61 10.23
C ALA A 93 9.08 -15.71 9.40
N ALA A 94 7.84 -16.07 9.73
CA ALA A 94 7.06 -17.08 9.01
C ALA A 94 6.68 -16.64 7.60
N THR A 95 6.39 -15.36 7.39
CA THR A 95 6.04 -14.79 6.08
C THR A 95 7.25 -14.38 5.25
N GLY A 96 8.40 -14.11 5.87
CA GLY A 96 9.54 -13.43 5.25
C GLY A 96 9.29 -11.93 5.03
N GLY A 97 8.23 -11.38 5.63
CA GLY A 97 7.82 -9.98 5.51
C GLY A 97 8.73 -9.00 6.23
N LYS A 98 8.54 -7.72 5.91
CA LYS A 98 9.18 -6.56 6.57
C LYS A 98 8.11 -5.68 7.18
N ILE A 99 8.52 -4.78 8.09
CA ILE A 99 7.59 -3.90 8.78
C ILE A 99 8.14 -2.48 8.94
N ILE A 100 7.26 -1.49 8.73
CA ILE A 100 7.37 -0.14 9.29
C ILE A 100 6.59 -0.18 10.61
N TYR A 101 7.29 0.05 11.72
CA TYR A 101 6.73 -0.13 13.05
C TYR A 101 6.35 1.21 13.66
N GLY A 102 5.05 1.45 13.84
CA GLY A 102 4.53 2.66 14.45
C GLY A 102 4.74 2.69 15.97
N VAL A 103 5.16 3.84 16.49
CA VAL A 103 5.21 4.14 17.93
C VAL A 103 4.40 5.39 18.23
N ASN A 104 3.88 5.50 19.45
CA ASN A 104 2.99 6.58 19.85
C ASN A 104 3.73 7.94 19.85
N TYR A 105 3.08 8.96 19.29
CA TYR A 105 3.53 10.34 19.28
C TYR A 105 2.78 11.19 20.31
N HIS A 106 1.46 11.02 20.40
CA HIS A 106 0.57 12.03 20.98
C HIS A 106 0.24 11.82 22.45
N SER A 107 -0.01 10.58 22.87
CA SER A 107 -0.60 10.27 24.18
C SER A 107 0.34 9.54 25.15
N ASP A 108 1.51 9.10 24.69
CA ASP A 108 2.50 8.40 25.53
C ASP A 108 3.73 9.26 25.77
N ASP A 109 4.56 8.88 26.74
CA ASP A 109 5.82 9.57 26.96
C ASP A 109 6.92 9.05 25.99
N PRO A 110 7.90 9.90 25.61
CA PRO A 110 8.97 9.50 24.71
C PRO A 110 9.76 8.28 25.18
N THR A 111 9.91 8.11 26.49
CA THR A 111 10.67 6.97 27.09
C THR A 111 9.91 5.65 26.84
N SER A 112 8.58 5.67 26.91
CA SER A 112 7.75 4.51 26.63
C SER A 112 7.84 4.09 25.17
N SER A 113 7.69 5.03 24.23
CA SER A 113 7.82 4.78 22.79
C SER A 113 9.22 4.26 22.41
N ALA A 114 10.28 4.82 23.00
CA ALA A 114 11.65 4.35 22.78
C ALA A 114 11.88 2.95 23.37
N ALA A 115 11.31 2.64 24.54
CA ALA A 115 11.42 1.32 25.14
C ALA A 115 10.71 0.24 24.30
N GLU A 116 9.56 0.55 23.72
CA GLU A 116 8.88 -0.31 22.76
C GLU A 116 9.73 -0.55 21.51
N ALA A 117 10.27 0.53 20.92
CA ALA A 117 11.15 0.44 19.76
C ALA A 117 12.38 -0.41 20.02
N ALA A 118 13.01 -0.23 21.19
CA ALA A 118 14.17 -1.02 21.60
C ALA A 118 13.84 -2.51 21.74
N TYR A 119 12.68 -2.83 22.32
CA TYR A 119 12.24 -4.21 22.44
C TYR A 119 11.96 -4.83 21.06
N ALA A 120 11.21 -4.13 20.19
CA ALA A 120 10.89 -4.59 18.87
C ALA A 120 12.15 -4.79 18.01
N MET A 121 13.11 -3.86 18.07
CA MET A 121 14.42 -4.00 17.39
C MET A 121 15.18 -5.22 17.86
N GLY A 122 15.19 -5.47 19.17
CA GLY A 122 15.84 -6.63 19.76
C GLY A 122 15.26 -7.97 19.32
N LYS A 123 13.99 -8.01 18.95
CA LYS A 123 13.27 -9.23 18.57
C LYS A 123 13.12 -9.42 17.07
N CYS A 124 12.59 -8.43 16.36
CA CYS A 124 12.35 -8.49 14.93
C CYS A 124 13.62 -8.20 14.09
N GLY A 125 14.57 -7.44 14.64
CA GLY A 125 15.86 -7.15 14.01
C GLY A 125 15.71 -6.57 12.61
N SER A 126 16.34 -7.20 11.63
CA SER A 126 16.35 -6.74 10.23
C SER A 126 14.99 -6.85 9.53
N SER A 127 13.94 -7.37 10.16
CA SER A 127 12.59 -7.31 9.62
C SER A 127 11.98 -5.91 9.77
N ILE A 128 12.48 -5.08 10.69
CA ILE A 128 12.07 -3.69 10.83
C ILE A 128 12.80 -2.84 9.78
N LEU A 129 12.03 -2.14 8.94
CA LEU A 129 12.55 -1.15 7.98
C LEU A 129 12.85 0.19 8.65
N GLY A 130 12.09 0.53 9.68
CA GLY A 130 12.24 1.72 10.48
C GLY A 130 11.02 1.96 11.36
N PHE A 131 11.16 2.95 12.26
CA PHE A 131 10.10 3.34 13.19
C PHE A 131 9.40 4.60 12.68
N GLU A 132 8.07 4.54 12.63
CA GLU A 132 7.20 5.66 12.29
C GLU A 132 6.61 6.23 13.57
N ILE A 133 6.75 7.54 13.82
CA ILE A 133 6.36 8.19 15.06
C ILE A 133 5.03 8.93 14.85
N GLY A 134 3.96 8.35 15.41
CA GLY A 134 2.58 8.85 15.27
C GLY A 134 1.93 8.53 13.94
N ASN A 135 0.69 8.99 13.79
CA ASN A 135 -0.10 8.87 12.57
C ASN A 135 -0.75 10.21 12.22
N GLU A 136 -0.64 10.61 10.96
CA GLU A 136 -1.24 11.85 10.44
C GLU A 136 -1.04 13.05 11.38
N ILE A 137 0.21 13.19 11.85
CA ILE A 137 0.57 14.19 12.88
C ILE A 137 0.23 15.62 12.45
N ASN A 138 0.07 15.87 11.13
CA ASN A 138 -0.43 17.14 10.59
C ASN A 138 -1.86 17.49 11.09
N ARG A 139 -2.61 16.53 11.65
CA ARG A 139 -3.89 16.80 12.32
C ARG A 139 -3.72 17.60 13.63
N PHE A 140 -2.54 17.50 14.26
CA PHE A 140 -2.24 18.19 15.51
C PHE A 140 -1.64 19.59 15.31
N GLY A 141 -1.22 19.95 14.10
CA GLY A 141 -0.69 21.27 13.77
C GLY A 141 0.30 21.30 12.62
N ALA A 142 0.90 22.48 12.43
CA ALA A 142 1.98 22.65 11.47
C ALA A 142 3.27 22.02 12.00
N TRP A 143 4.17 21.58 11.11
CA TRP A 143 5.42 20.91 11.47
C TRP A 143 6.23 21.66 12.52
N SER A 144 6.37 22.98 12.40
CA SER A 144 7.11 23.81 13.37
C SER A 144 6.58 23.76 14.81
N ALA A 145 5.32 23.36 15.00
CA ALA A 145 4.74 23.17 16.33
C ALA A 145 4.92 21.73 16.86
N LEU A 146 5.10 20.77 15.97
CA LEU A 146 5.18 19.33 16.26
C LEU A 146 6.63 18.86 16.42
N GLN A 147 7.56 19.54 15.78
CA GLN A 147 8.96 19.14 15.61
C GLN A 147 9.65 18.77 16.92
N THR A 148 9.58 19.62 17.95
CA THR A 148 10.31 19.38 19.22
C THR A 148 9.87 18.08 19.89
N GLN A 149 8.58 17.77 19.91
CA GLN A 149 8.08 16.53 20.49
C GLN A 149 8.49 15.33 19.66
N TRP A 150 8.34 15.41 18.34
CA TRP A 150 8.73 14.35 17.43
C TRP A 150 10.22 14.04 17.54
N GLU A 151 11.06 15.06 17.50
CA GLU A 151 12.51 14.93 17.63
C GLU A 151 12.97 14.35 18.99
N THR A 152 12.22 14.62 20.06
CA THR A 152 12.52 14.04 21.38
C THR A 152 12.35 12.52 21.31
N ILE A 153 11.22 12.03 20.78
CA ILE A 153 10.96 10.59 20.61
C ILE A 153 11.99 9.99 19.64
N ALA A 154 12.20 10.64 18.49
CA ALA A 154 13.14 10.16 17.47
C ALA A 154 14.57 10.01 17.99
N THR A 155 15.02 10.95 18.81
CA THR A 155 16.36 10.89 19.44
C THR A 155 16.52 9.65 20.32
N ASP A 156 15.52 9.34 21.13
CA ASP A 156 15.53 8.18 21.99
C ASP A 156 15.40 6.87 21.20
N VAL A 157 14.58 6.86 20.13
CA VAL A 157 14.44 5.70 19.22
C VAL A 157 15.77 5.39 18.52
N VAL A 158 16.45 6.38 17.91
CA VAL A 158 17.72 6.15 17.19
C VAL A 158 18.89 5.85 18.11
N ALA A 159 18.78 6.11 19.42
CA ALA A 159 19.76 5.64 20.41
C ALA A 159 19.75 4.10 20.50
N THR A 160 18.67 3.44 20.09
CA THR A 160 18.62 1.99 19.94
C THR A 160 19.46 1.55 18.74
N GLN A 161 20.37 0.60 18.97
CA GLN A 161 21.25 0.11 17.92
C GLN A 161 20.48 -0.49 16.74
N GLY A 162 20.72 0.01 15.54
CA GLY A 162 20.11 -0.46 14.31
C GLY A 162 18.74 0.16 13.99
N ALA A 163 18.17 0.98 14.88
CA ALA A 163 16.92 1.67 14.59
C ALA A 163 17.13 2.79 13.58
N ASP A 164 16.23 2.85 12.62
CA ASP A 164 16.08 3.89 11.60
C ASP A 164 14.69 4.52 11.72
N LEU A 165 14.51 5.71 11.13
CA LEU A 165 13.27 6.48 11.18
C LEU A 165 12.54 6.45 9.84
N VAL A 166 11.23 6.48 9.93
CA VAL A 166 10.31 6.60 8.80
C VAL A 166 9.28 7.68 9.14
N GLY A 167 8.80 8.42 8.19
CA GLY A 167 7.75 9.40 8.44
C GLY A 167 7.60 10.43 7.32
N PRO A 168 6.76 11.43 7.54
CA PRO A 168 6.03 11.79 8.77
C PRO A 168 4.64 11.15 8.92
N ALA A 169 4.24 10.19 8.09
CA ALA A 169 2.87 9.65 8.06
C ALA A 169 1.82 10.76 7.87
N ALA A 170 2.08 11.70 6.99
CA ALA A 170 1.17 12.82 6.77
C ALA A 170 -0.02 12.40 5.90
N GLY A 171 -1.24 12.74 6.33
CA GLY A 171 -2.46 12.35 5.64
C GLY A 171 -3.38 13.51 5.30
N GLY A 172 -4.42 13.20 4.49
CA GLY A 172 -5.42 14.15 4.04
C GLY A 172 -4.91 15.14 2.99
N GLY A 173 -5.81 16.01 2.54
CA GLY A 173 -5.45 17.09 1.63
C GLY A 173 -4.30 17.93 2.18
N ASN A 174 -3.29 18.15 1.36
CA ASN A 174 -2.10 18.92 1.73
C ASN A 174 -1.07 18.21 2.66
N ALA A 175 -1.06 16.88 2.68
CA ALA A 175 -0.03 16.10 3.38
C ALA A 175 1.40 16.54 3.02
N VAL A 176 1.64 16.92 1.77
CA VAL A 176 2.93 17.40 1.25
C VAL A 176 3.40 18.68 1.94
N ALA A 177 2.50 19.54 2.43
CA ALA A 177 2.88 20.75 3.17
C ALA A 177 3.57 20.45 4.50
N LEU A 178 3.34 19.27 5.09
CA LEU A 178 4.08 18.80 6.25
C LEU A 178 5.31 17.98 5.82
N THR A 179 5.17 17.12 4.83
CA THR A 179 6.25 16.18 4.41
C THR A 179 7.51 16.92 3.95
N THR A 180 7.38 18.04 3.23
CA THR A 180 8.54 18.77 2.72
C THR A 180 9.40 19.40 3.84
N PRO A 181 8.85 20.22 4.76
CA PRO A 181 9.64 20.78 5.86
C PRO A 181 10.13 19.69 6.83
N PHE A 182 9.35 18.64 7.08
CA PHE A 182 9.81 17.47 7.82
C PHE A 182 11.07 16.85 7.19
N ALA A 183 11.06 16.60 5.89
CA ALA A 183 12.20 16.01 5.19
C ALA A 183 13.44 16.92 5.27
N GLU A 184 13.27 18.24 5.20
CA GLU A 184 14.35 19.23 5.32
C GLU A 184 15.00 19.17 6.68
N ASP A 185 14.22 19.32 7.75
CA ASP A 185 14.73 19.42 9.11
C ASP A 185 15.29 18.07 9.58
N GLU A 186 14.57 16.98 9.35
CA GLU A 186 14.93 15.69 9.91
C GLU A 186 16.07 15.00 9.15
N SER A 187 16.18 15.23 7.83
CA SER A 187 17.38 14.78 7.10
C SER A 187 18.64 15.54 7.52
N ALA A 188 18.51 16.83 7.86
CA ALA A 188 19.62 17.62 8.40
C ALA A 188 20.03 17.15 9.81
N LYS A 189 19.07 16.76 10.65
CA LYS A 189 19.33 16.34 12.04
C LYS A 189 19.76 14.88 12.15
N PHE A 190 19.06 13.96 11.52
CA PHE A 190 19.28 12.52 11.67
C PHE A 190 20.05 11.90 10.50
N GLY A 191 20.26 12.65 9.40
CA GLY A 191 21.02 12.18 8.24
C GLY A 191 20.45 10.90 7.65
N SER A 192 21.31 9.90 7.44
CA SER A 192 20.93 8.60 6.87
C SER A 192 20.04 7.75 7.78
N LYS A 193 19.73 8.21 9.00
CA LYS A 193 18.77 7.53 9.88
C LYS A 193 17.33 7.75 9.50
N LEU A 194 16.97 8.84 8.82
CA LEU A 194 15.68 9.00 8.16
C LEU A 194 15.73 8.26 6.83
N VAL A 195 15.19 7.04 6.78
CA VAL A 195 15.39 6.15 5.62
C VAL A 195 14.28 6.18 4.60
N ILE A 196 13.03 6.47 4.99
CA ILE A 196 11.84 6.48 4.11
C ILE A 196 10.97 7.68 4.46
N LEU A 197 10.51 8.44 3.45
CA LEU A 197 9.38 9.35 3.64
C LEU A 197 8.06 8.60 3.45
N THR A 198 7.05 8.94 4.26
CA THR A 198 5.71 8.39 4.12
C THR A 198 4.65 9.48 3.94
N SER A 199 3.66 9.17 3.13
CA SER A 199 2.48 10.00 2.87
C SER A 199 1.26 9.09 2.78
N HIS A 200 0.06 9.64 3.00
CA HIS A 200 -1.20 8.92 2.88
C HIS A 200 -2.04 9.48 1.74
N TYR A 201 -2.87 8.64 1.16
CA TYR A 201 -3.80 9.04 0.11
C TYR A 201 -5.09 8.22 0.16
N TYR A 202 -6.21 8.91 0.04
CA TYR A 202 -7.52 8.32 -0.20
C TYR A 202 -8.19 9.08 -1.36
N ALA A 203 -8.80 8.33 -2.28
CA ALA A 203 -9.45 8.93 -3.45
C ALA A 203 -10.67 9.78 -3.08
N GLY A 204 -11.30 9.50 -1.94
CA GLY A 204 -12.44 10.26 -1.45
C GLY A 204 -12.76 9.93 0.00
N THR A 205 -13.99 10.27 0.43
CA THR A 205 -14.53 9.95 1.76
C THR A 205 -15.86 9.23 1.59
N ALA A 206 -16.02 8.10 2.25
CA ALA A 206 -17.22 7.28 2.19
C ALA A 206 -18.48 8.06 2.64
N GLY A 207 -19.62 7.81 1.98
CA GLY A 207 -20.88 8.48 2.25
C GLY A 207 -20.93 9.97 1.89
N SER A 208 -19.93 10.49 1.18
CA SER A 208 -19.90 11.88 0.74
C SER A 208 -20.85 12.12 -0.44
N THR A 209 -21.37 13.35 -0.54
CA THR A 209 -22.16 13.78 -1.71
C THR A 209 -21.34 13.81 -3.02
N ASN A 210 -20.02 13.82 -2.92
CA ASN A 210 -19.09 13.83 -4.06
C ASN A 210 -18.66 12.42 -4.53
N THR A 211 -19.18 11.34 -3.94
CA THR A 211 -18.75 9.98 -4.24
C THR A 211 -18.77 9.65 -5.74
N ILE A 212 -19.81 10.08 -6.48
CA ILE A 212 -19.90 9.84 -7.93
C ILE A 212 -18.81 10.57 -8.70
N ASP A 213 -18.52 11.83 -8.37
CA ASP A 213 -17.46 12.61 -9.01
C ASP A 213 -16.08 12.00 -8.71
N TRP A 214 -15.82 11.64 -7.46
CA TRP A 214 -14.59 10.95 -7.08
C TRP A 214 -14.44 9.59 -7.74
N TYR A 215 -15.53 8.80 -7.86
CA TYR A 215 -15.50 7.53 -8.58
C TYR A 215 -15.01 7.71 -10.01
N THR A 216 -15.60 8.64 -10.76
CA THR A 216 -15.25 8.88 -12.16
C THR A 216 -13.82 9.41 -12.32
N ASN A 217 -13.43 10.39 -11.50
CA ASN A 217 -12.20 11.15 -11.69
C ASN A 217 -11.00 10.63 -10.89
N ARG A 218 -11.21 9.73 -9.89
CA ARG A 218 -10.16 9.28 -9.00
C ARG A 218 -10.07 7.76 -8.84
N ILE A 219 -11.11 7.02 -9.24
CA ILE A 219 -11.13 5.54 -9.21
C ILE A 219 -11.04 4.98 -10.62
N GLN A 220 -11.88 5.44 -11.56
CA GLN A 220 -11.84 4.97 -12.95
C GLN A 220 -10.66 5.51 -13.75
N THR A 221 -10.07 6.62 -13.30
CA THR A 221 -8.87 7.23 -13.92
C THR A 221 -7.84 7.54 -12.84
N PRO A 222 -6.53 7.58 -13.16
CA PRO A 222 -5.52 8.08 -12.23
C PRO A 222 -5.86 9.51 -11.78
N ASP A 223 -5.90 9.72 -10.46
CA ASP A 223 -6.26 11.00 -9.88
C ASP A 223 -5.14 12.05 -10.07
N VAL A 224 -5.42 13.05 -10.88
CA VAL A 224 -4.51 14.17 -11.20
C VAL A 224 -4.92 15.47 -10.51
N THR A 225 -5.83 15.45 -9.56
CA THR A 225 -6.29 16.66 -8.86
C THR A 225 -5.21 17.21 -7.93
N GLY A 226 -5.14 18.53 -7.79
CA GLY A 226 -4.19 19.22 -6.91
C GLY A 226 -2.74 19.10 -7.40
N ASP A 227 -2.33 20.02 -8.23
CA ASP A 227 -1.01 20.03 -8.87
C ASP A 227 -0.04 21.10 -8.32
N SER A 228 -0.41 21.81 -7.26
CA SER A 228 0.46 22.79 -6.62
C SER A 228 1.04 22.27 -5.31
N ALA A 229 2.28 22.61 -5.00
CA ALA A 229 2.98 22.21 -3.78
C ALA A 229 2.30 22.68 -2.46
N THR A 230 1.32 23.57 -2.55
CA THR A 230 0.59 24.12 -1.39
C THR A 230 -0.85 23.61 -1.31
N ASN A 231 -1.32 22.87 -2.30
CA ASN A 231 -2.68 22.32 -2.34
C ASN A 231 -2.70 21.04 -3.19
N VAL A 232 -2.02 20.01 -2.69
CA VAL A 232 -1.96 18.69 -3.32
C VAL A 232 -3.03 17.81 -2.69
N ASP A 233 -3.91 17.24 -3.50
CA ASP A 233 -5.00 16.37 -3.04
C ASP A 233 -5.04 15.02 -3.80
N GLY A 234 -4.61 14.99 -5.05
CA GLY A 234 -4.67 13.81 -5.89
C GLY A 234 -3.49 12.86 -5.76
N LEU A 235 -3.66 11.63 -6.24
CA LEU A 235 -2.65 10.57 -6.22
C LEU A 235 -1.35 10.98 -6.93
N VAL A 236 -1.49 11.52 -8.15
CA VAL A 236 -0.33 11.92 -8.98
C VAL A 236 0.44 13.06 -8.33
N GLY A 237 -0.28 14.09 -7.85
CA GLY A 237 0.31 15.23 -7.16
C GLY A 237 1.02 14.82 -5.85
N THR A 238 0.35 14.05 -5.00
CA THR A 238 0.93 13.53 -3.75
C THR A 238 2.20 12.72 -4.01
N SER A 239 2.15 11.81 -4.98
CA SER A 239 3.32 11.00 -5.36
C SER A 239 4.47 11.85 -5.88
N TYR A 240 4.19 12.79 -6.77
CA TYR A 240 5.21 13.66 -7.36
C TYR A 240 5.92 14.52 -6.32
N TYR A 241 5.17 15.24 -5.47
CA TYR A 241 5.78 16.15 -4.50
C TYR A 241 6.47 15.42 -3.34
N THR A 242 5.97 14.25 -2.92
CA THR A 242 6.67 13.42 -1.94
C THR A 242 8.00 12.92 -2.50
N ASN A 243 8.02 12.50 -3.78
CA ASN A 243 9.27 12.12 -4.44
C ASN A 243 10.25 13.30 -4.58
N LEU A 244 9.76 14.50 -4.92
CA LEU A 244 10.62 15.69 -4.96
C LEU A 244 11.31 15.96 -3.63
N ALA A 245 10.59 15.82 -2.51
CA ALA A 245 11.18 15.99 -1.18
C ALA A 245 12.21 14.87 -0.90
N ALA A 246 11.89 13.61 -1.20
CA ALA A 246 12.80 12.49 -0.99
C ALA A 246 14.11 12.65 -1.78
N VAL A 247 14.03 13.07 -3.03
CA VAL A 247 15.20 13.32 -3.90
C VAL A 247 16.00 14.52 -3.40
N LYS A 248 15.33 15.65 -3.11
CA LYS A 248 15.97 16.90 -2.69
C LYS A 248 16.79 16.72 -1.42
N TYR A 249 16.29 15.94 -0.49
CA TYR A 249 16.90 15.73 0.81
C TYR A 249 17.66 14.40 0.94
N ASN A 250 17.86 13.70 -0.19
CA ASN A 250 18.66 12.46 -0.29
C ASN A 250 18.20 11.35 0.67
N ILE A 251 16.90 11.11 0.76
CA ILE A 251 16.33 10.06 1.60
C ILE A 251 16.75 8.68 1.07
N PRO A 252 17.43 7.81 1.87
CA PRO A 252 18.11 6.61 1.37
C PRO A 252 17.24 5.60 0.62
N GLN A 253 16.00 5.39 1.06
CA GLN A 253 15.04 4.48 0.45
C GLN A 253 13.86 5.25 -0.18
N ALA A 254 14.08 6.50 -0.57
CA ALA A 254 13.11 7.38 -1.19
C ALA A 254 11.82 7.53 -0.35
N TRP A 255 10.67 7.09 -0.87
CA TRP A 255 9.40 7.26 -0.20
C TRP A 255 8.48 6.07 -0.40
N ARG A 256 7.45 5.97 0.45
CA ARG A 256 6.41 4.96 0.38
C ARG A 256 5.05 5.57 0.66
N MET A 257 4.01 5.13 -0.06
CA MET A 257 2.64 5.46 0.31
C MET A 257 2.28 4.62 1.54
N GLY A 258 2.49 5.19 2.73
CA GLY A 258 2.43 4.48 4.02
C GLY A 258 1.04 3.99 4.38
N GLU A 259 0.01 4.75 3.94
CA GLU A 259 -1.38 4.37 4.10
C GLU A 259 -2.18 4.85 2.89
N VAL A 260 -2.95 3.96 2.30
CA VAL A 260 -3.73 4.29 1.11
C VAL A 260 -4.91 3.36 0.96
N ASN A 261 -6.05 3.89 0.51
CA ASN A 261 -7.14 3.09 -0.02
C ASN A 261 -8.10 3.97 -0.85
N THR A 262 -9.19 3.39 -1.34
CA THR A 262 -10.18 4.04 -2.19
C THR A 262 -10.87 5.21 -1.48
N PHE A 263 -11.69 4.95 -0.46
CA PHE A 263 -12.45 5.98 0.25
C PHE A 263 -12.18 5.93 1.76
N ALA A 264 -11.68 7.02 2.33
CA ALA A 264 -11.50 7.14 3.78
C ALA A 264 -12.83 6.94 4.53
N GLY A 265 -12.76 6.47 5.78
CA GLY A 265 -13.94 6.17 6.60
C GLY A 265 -14.52 4.80 6.31
N HIS A 266 -13.65 3.78 6.26
CA HIS A 266 -13.93 2.35 6.11
C HIS A 266 -14.32 1.89 4.69
N GLY A 267 -14.16 2.74 3.68
CA GLY A 267 -14.51 2.41 2.29
C GLY A 267 -15.99 2.69 1.94
N GLU A 268 -16.26 2.82 0.65
CA GLU A 268 -17.61 3.00 0.10
C GLU A 268 -18.15 1.64 -0.35
N GLU A 269 -19.31 1.22 0.22
CA GLU A 269 -19.97 -0.03 -0.14
C GLU A 269 -20.32 -0.07 -1.64
N GLY A 270 -20.04 -1.18 -2.29
CA GLY A 270 -20.28 -1.37 -3.73
C GLY A 270 -19.24 -0.71 -4.64
N VAL A 271 -18.21 -0.10 -4.07
CA VAL A 271 -17.03 0.43 -4.77
C VAL A 271 -15.77 -0.18 -4.20
N SER A 272 -15.48 0.06 -2.92
CA SER A 272 -14.24 -0.36 -2.26
C SER A 272 -14.12 -1.89 -2.13
N ASP A 273 -15.24 -2.59 -2.06
CA ASP A 273 -15.38 -4.05 -1.91
C ASP A 273 -15.64 -4.78 -3.24
N THR A 274 -15.40 -4.12 -4.39
CA THR A 274 -15.74 -4.68 -5.70
C THR A 274 -14.57 -4.64 -6.69
N LEU A 275 -14.75 -5.26 -7.87
CA LEU A 275 -13.73 -5.36 -8.91
C LEU A 275 -13.10 -4.02 -9.29
N ILE A 276 -13.86 -2.92 -9.26
CA ILE A 276 -13.29 -1.62 -9.61
C ILE A 276 -12.15 -1.20 -8.65
N ALA A 277 -12.21 -1.57 -7.37
CA ALA A 277 -11.12 -1.32 -6.43
C ALA A 277 -9.87 -2.14 -6.77
N ALA A 278 -10.04 -3.39 -7.25
CA ALA A 278 -8.93 -4.21 -7.72
C ALA A 278 -8.25 -3.62 -8.97
N LEU A 279 -9.02 -3.07 -9.89
CA LEU A 279 -8.50 -2.38 -11.08
C LEU A 279 -7.85 -1.04 -10.71
N TRP A 280 -8.46 -0.25 -9.82
CA TRP A 280 -7.87 0.98 -9.28
C TRP A 280 -6.51 0.73 -8.60
N MET A 281 -6.39 -0.36 -7.86
CA MET A 281 -5.14 -0.74 -7.19
C MET A 281 -3.98 -0.94 -8.18
N ILE A 282 -4.26 -1.38 -9.42
CA ILE A 282 -3.25 -1.49 -10.49
C ILE A 282 -2.70 -0.10 -10.85
N ASP A 283 -3.59 0.88 -11.11
CA ASP A 283 -3.16 2.26 -11.36
C ASP A 283 -2.37 2.83 -10.18
N LEU A 284 -2.85 2.63 -8.96
CA LEU A 284 -2.19 3.08 -7.74
C LEU A 284 -0.72 2.64 -7.69
N VAL A 285 -0.46 1.35 -7.94
CA VAL A 285 0.90 0.79 -7.92
C VAL A 285 1.77 1.41 -8.99
N PHE A 286 1.30 1.45 -10.22
CA PHE A 286 2.13 1.96 -11.32
C PHE A 286 2.35 3.47 -11.23
N VAL A 287 1.35 4.26 -10.87
CA VAL A 287 1.48 5.72 -10.69
C VAL A 287 2.48 6.05 -9.56
N THR A 288 2.41 5.36 -8.44
CA THR A 288 3.36 5.58 -7.35
C THR A 288 4.78 5.13 -7.73
N ALA A 289 4.92 4.01 -8.44
CA ALA A 289 6.21 3.51 -8.91
C ALA A 289 6.85 4.44 -9.96
N GLU A 290 6.07 4.97 -10.91
CA GLU A 290 6.53 5.97 -11.88
C GLU A 290 7.05 7.24 -11.19
N ASN A 291 6.52 7.55 -10.01
CA ASN A 291 6.96 8.63 -9.14
C ASN A 291 7.98 8.20 -8.07
N GLY A 292 8.67 7.09 -8.26
CA GLY A 292 9.83 6.69 -7.46
C GLY A 292 9.51 6.14 -6.06
N ALA A 293 8.27 5.77 -5.77
CA ALA A 293 7.94 5.07 -4.54
C ALA A 293 8.63 3.71 -4.46
N THR A 294 8.99 3.29 -3.27
CA THR A 294 9.46 1.93 -2.99
C THR A 294 8.34 1.00 -2.53
N GLY A 295 7.11 1.47 -2.53
CA GLY A 295 5.91 0.69 -2.30
C GLY A 295 4.71 1.47 -1.81
N ILE A 296 3.64 0.73 -1.64
CA ILE A 296 2.37 1.17 -1.06
C ILE A 296 1.97 0.26 0.10
N ASN A 297 1.10 0.75 0.99
CA ASN A 297 0.48 -0.05 2.04
C ASN A 297 -1.03 0.18 2.01
N LEU A 298 -1.78 -0.78 1.43
CA LEU A 298 -3.24 -0.74 1.43
C LEU A 298 -3.76 -0.83 2.86
N HIS A 299 -4.53 0.18 3.27
CA HIS A 299 -5.11 0.18 4.60
C HIS A 299 -6.25 -0.83 4.67
N GLY A 300 -6.25 -1.61 5.72
CA GLY A 300 -7.28 -2.57 6.04
C GLY A 300 -7.42 -2.68 7.54
N GLY A 301 -8.45 -3.31 7.96
CA GLY A 301 -8.74 -3.51 9.36
C GLY A 301 -9.59 -4.76 9.56
N GLU A 302 -9.96 -5.02 10.78
CA GLU A 302 -10.90 -6.07 11.11
C GLU A 302 -12.29 -5.45 11.31
N THR A 303 -13.27 -5.95 10.56
CA THR A 303 -14.67 -5.54 10.74
C THR A 303 -15.08 -5.65 12.22
N GLY A 304 -15.54 -4.55 12.79
CA GLY A 304 -16.03 -4.49 14.16
C GLY A 304 -14.99 -4.19 15.24
N MET A 305 -13.73 -3.91 14.89
CA MET A 305 -12.73 -3.52 15.89
C MET A 305 -13.05 -2.19 16.56
N ASP A 306 -13.58 -1.23 15.81
CA ASP A 306 -14.09 0.04 16.35
C ASP A 306 -15.54 -0.05 16.84
N GLY A 307 -16.16 -1.24 16.71
CA GLY A 307 -17.48 -1.57 17.23
C GLY A 307 -18.66 -1.04 16.40
N SER A 308 -18.45 -0.41 15.24
CA SER A 308 -19.55 0.34 14.62
C SER A 308 -19.79 0.14 13.14
N LYS A 309 -18.81 -0.19 12.32
CA LYS A 309 -18.98 -0.26 10.86
C LYS A 309 -18.20 -1.38 10.20
N PRO A 310 -18.72 -1.99 9.13
CA PRO A 310 -17.94 -2.88 8.30
C PRO A 310 -16.84 -2.09 7.57
N PHE A 311 -15.69 -2.71 7.37
CA PHE A 311 -14.68 -2.22 6.46
C PHE A 311 -14.98 -2.75 5.06
N TYR A 312 -15.09 -1.87 4.07
CA TYR A 312 -15.34 -2.23 2.69
C TYR A 312 -14.05 -2.25 1.85
N TYR A 313 -12.95 -1.67 2.33
CA TYR A 313 -11.67 -1.61 1.61
C TYR A 313 -10.59 -2.55 2.17
N GLU A 314 -10.92 -3.53 2.98
CA GLU A 314 -9.92 -4.49 3.48
C GLU A 314 -9.49 -5.49 2.39
N PRO A 315 -8.21 -5.55 1.96
CA PRO A 315 -7.78 -6.53 0.96
C PRO A 315 -7.89 -7.98 1.46
N ILE A 316 -7.71 -8.19 2.75
CA ILE A 316 -7.92 -9.46 3.44
C ILE A 316 -8.96 -9.21 4.52
N LYS A 317 -10.10 -9.87 4.40
CA LYS A 317 -11.18 -9.78 5.37
C LYS A 317 -10.89 -10.69 6.55
N GLU A 318 -10.89 -10.10 7.74
CA GLU A 318 -10.66 -10.80 8.98
C GLU A 318 -11.84 -10.61 9.95
N SER A 319 -12.06 -11.57 10.84
CA SER A 319 -13.02 -11.47 11.93
C SER A 319 -12.54 -12.29 13.14
N GLY A 320 -12.36 -11.64 14.28
CA GLY A 320 -11.83 -12.28 15.48
C GLY A 320 -10.42 -12.85 15.30
N GLY A 321 -9.58 -12.20 14.50
CA GLY A 321 -8.23 -12.67 14.20
C GLY A 321 -8.15 -13.83 13.19
N VAL A 322 -9.26 -14.16 12.52
CA VAL A 322 -9.35 -15.27 11.57
C VAL A 322 -9.63 -14.72 10.17
N VAL A 323 -8.91 -15.20 9.17
CA VAL A 323 -9.16 -14.87 7.77
C VAL A 323 -10.54 -15.39 7.34
N VAL A 324 -11.36 -14.51 6.80
CA VAL A 324 -12.69 -14.81 6.27
C VAL A 324 -12.64 -14.96 4.76
N ASP A 325 -11.98 -14.02 4.05
CA ASP A 325 -11.86 -14.06 2.59
C ASP A 325 -10.75 -13.14 2.07
N ALA A 326 -10.29 -13.39 0.83
CA ALA A 326 -9.50 -12.48 0.02
C ALA A 326 -10.44 -11.58 -0.80
N GLN A 327 -10.44 -10.28 -0.50
CA GLN A 327 -11.31 -9.30 -1.13
C GLN A 327 -10.81 -8.87 -2.53
N PRO A 328 -11.61 -8.17 -3.34
CA PRO A 328 -11.23 -7.77 -4.69
C PRO A 328 -9.87 -7.05 -4.80
N GLU A 329 -9.51 -6.14 -3.90
CA GLU A 329 -8.20 -5.47 -3.91
C GLU A 329 -7.02 -6.44 -3.81
N TYR A 330 -7.18 -7.54 -3.08
CA TYR A 330 -6.15 -8.58 -2.99
C TYR A 330 -5.85 -9.22 -4.36
N TYR A 331 -6.86 -9.37 -5.22
CA TYR A 331 -6.65 -9.87 -6.59
C TYR A 331 -5.87 -8.86 -7.46
N GLY A 332 -6.03 -7.56 -7.20
CA GLY A 332 -5.18 -6.53 -7.80
C GLY A 332 -3.71 -6.70 -7.36
N GLN A 333 -3.46 -6.93 -6.06
CA GLN A 333 -2.11 -7.23 -5.55
C GLN A 333 -1.53 -8.51 -6.17
N LEU A 334 -2.35 -9.56 -6.35
CA LEU A 334 -1.93 -10.80 -7.02
C LEU A 334 -1.51 -10.53 -8.46
N MET A 335 -2.23 -9.67 -9.21
CA MET A 335 -1.82 -9.26 -10.56
C MET A 335 -0.44 -8.59 -10.58
N ILE A 336 -0.16 -7.72 -9.61
CA ILE A 336 1.17 -7.08 -9.48
C ILE A 336 2.25 -8.11 -9.16
N GLN A 337 1.99 -9.04 -8.24
CA GLN A 337 2.92 -10.13 -7.93
C GLN A 337 3.21 -10.99 -9.17
N LEU A 338 2.19 -11.30 -9.97
CA LEU A 338 2.34 -12.06 -11.19
C LEU A 338 3.07 -11.28 -12.29
N ALA A 339 2.98 -9.95 -12.31
CA ALA A 339 3.76 -9.12 -13.24
C ALA A 339 5.27 -9.25 -12.97
N GLY A 340 5.65 -9.53 -11.74
CA GLY A 340 7.04 -9.66 -11.32
C GLY A 340 7.62 -8.32 -10.86
N THR A 341 8.93 -8.32 -10.64
CA THR A 341 9.70 -7.16 -10.17
C THR A 341 10.69 -6.71 -11.22
N GLY A 342 10.97 -5.43 -11.27
CA GLY A 342 11.94 -4.84 -12.20
C GLY A 342 11.66 -3.38 -12.54
N PRO A 343 12.53 -2.76 -13.33
CA PRO A 343 12.36 -1.38 -13.77
C PRO A 343 11.12 -1.23 -14.67
N LEU A 344 10.42 -0.11 -14.50
CA LEU A 344 9.32 0.24 -15.39
C LEU A 344 9.86 0.58 -16.80
N VAL A 345 9.05 0.26 -17.79
CA VAL A 345 9.29 0.63 -19.20
C VAL A 345 8.30 1.72 -19.54
N THR A 346 8.80 2.84 -20.05
CA THR A 346 7.95 3.95 -20.51
C THR A 346 6.99 3.47 -21.58
N THR A 347 5.70 3.62 -21.32
CA THR A 347 4.62 3.29 -22.25
C THR A 347 4.06 4.55 -22.90
N THR A 348 3.62 4.41 -24.14
CA THR A 348 2.86 5.45 -24.85
C THR A 348 1.63 4.84 -25.49
N MET A 349 0.50 5.50 -25.37
CA MET A 349 -0.75 5.07 -26.01
C MET A 349 -1.16 6.04 -27.11
N THR A 350 -1.50 5.50 -28.26
CA THR A 350 -2.07 6.29 -29.36
C THR A 350 -3.60 6.20 -29.29
N SER A 351 -4.26 7.35 -29.06
CA SER A 351 -5.72 7.45 -28.95
C SER A 351 -6.31 6.48 -27.91
N PRO A 352 -5.90 6.60 -26.63
CA PRO A 352 -6.40 5.68 -25.60
C PRO A 352 -7.91 5.79 -25.48
N PRO A 353 -8.62 4.66 -25.36
CA PRO A 353 -10.02 4.68 -24.96
C PRO A 353 -10.19 5.30 -23.56
N GLU A 354 -11.37 5.84 -23.29
CA GLU A 354 -11.73 6.31 -21.96
C GLU A 354 -11.66 5.16 -20.93
N TYR A 355 -11.14 5.44 -19.73
CA TYR A 355 -10.97 4.47 -18.64
C TYR A 355 -10.03 3.30 -18.96
N PHE A 356 -9.08 3.49 -19.87
CA PHE A 356 -8.09 2.49 -20.23
C PHE A 356 -6.67 2.98 -19.90
N THR A 357 -5.93 2.20 -19.13
CA THR A 357 -4.52 2.47 -18.81
C THR A 357 -3.61 1.31 -19.22
N ALA A 358 -2.35 1.61 -19.48
CA ALA A 358 -1.37 0.62 -19.88
C ALA A 358 -0.01 0.92 -19.25
N TYR A 359 0.59 -0.11 -18.64
CA TYR A 359 1.89 -0.03 -17.98
C TYR A 359 2.77 -1.19 -18.40
N ALA A 360 4.09 -1.02 -18.28
CA ALA A 360 5.01 -2.10 -18.55
C ALA A 360 6.18 -2.11 -17.57
N LEU A 361 6.71 -3.30 -17.30
CA LEU A 361 7.93 -3.49 -16.55
C LEU A 361 8.80 -4.59 -17.18
N LYS A 362 10.11 -4.48 -17.00
CA LYS A 362 11.07 -5.50 -17.43
C LYS A 362 11.37 -6.43 -16.26
N ALA A 363 10.68 -7.56 -16.23
CA ALA A 363 10.94 -8.62 -15.27
C ALA A 363 12.13 -9.48 -15.70
N ASP A 364 12.57 -10.40 -14.84
CA ASP A 364 13.63 -11.34 -15.17
C ASP A 364 13.14 -12.37 -16.20
N GLY A 365 13.66 -12.26 -17.41
CA GLY A 365 13.37 -13.15 -18.53
C GLY A 365 12.12 -12.82 -19.37
N TRP A 366 11.34 -11.79 -19.04
CA TRP A 366 10.20 -11.35 -19.86
C TRP A 366 9.87 -9.86 -19.67
N ILE A 367 9.05 -9.32 -20.56
CA ILE A 367 8.41 -8.02 -20.37
C ILE A 367 6.96 -8.28 -19.93
N SER A 368 6.55 -7.68 -18.80
CA SER A 368 5.16 -7.63 -18.36
C SER A 368 4.51 -6.38 -18.89
N VAL A 369 3.35 -6.52 -19.56
CA VAL A 369 2.50 -5.41 -19.96
C VAL A 369 1.16 -5.57 -19.26
N MET A 370 0.80 -4.58 -18.47
CA MET A 370 -0.49 -4.50 -17.79
C MET A 370 -1.42 -3.61 -18.60
N LEU A 371 -2.54 -4.15 -19.04
CA LEU A 371 -3.59 -3.45 -19.76
C LEU A 371 -4.84 -3.45 -18.88
N ASP A 372 -5.26 -2.28 -18.42
CA ASP A 372 -6.35 -2.14 -17.45
C ASP A 372 -7.52 -1.39 -18.07
N ASN A 373 -8.67 -2.05 -18.17
CA ASN A 373 -9.89 -1.54 -18.78
C ASN A 373 -11.01 -1.39 -17.74
N LYS A 374 -11.17 -0.19 -17.22
CA LYS A 374 -12.21 0.19 -16.25
C LYS A 374 -13.53 0.63 -16.90
N SER A 375 -13.68 0.48 -18.22
CA SER A 375 -14.98 0.68 -18.87
C SER A 375 -15.92 -0.46 -18.54
N ALA A 376 -17.13 -0.16 -18.07
CA ALA A 376 -18.15 -1.17 -17.81
C ALA A 376 -18.75 -1.77 -19.09
N THR A 377 -18.58 -1.12 -20.25
CA THR A 377 -19.30 -1.47 -21.46
C THR A 377 -18.44 -1.77 -22.68
N ASN A 378 -17.24 -1.15 -22.75
CA ASN A 378 -16.41 -1.18 -23.95
C ASN A 378 -15.20 -2.09 -23.77
N ALA A 379 -15.13 -3.14 -24.55
CA ALA A 379 -13.90 -3.93 -24.68
C ALA A 379 -12.90 -3.22 -25.59
N VAL A 380 -11.61 -3.52 -25.41
CA VAL A 380 -10.50 -2.93 -26.16
C VAL A 380 -9.71 -4.02 -26.89
N SER A 381 -9.48 -3.83 -28.19
CA SER A 381 -8.51 -4.62 -28.94
C SER A 381 -7.21 -3.81 -29.02
N ALA A 382 -6.26 -4.14 -28.17
CA ALA A 382 -4.96 -3.46 -28.09
C ALA A 382 -3.93 -4.13 -28.99
N THR A 383 -3.07 -3.31 -29.61
CA THR A 383 -1.84 -3.77 -30.23
C THR A 383 -0.67 -3.22 -29.43
N VAL A 384 0.09 -4.11 -28.81
CA VAL A 384 1.31 -3.76 -28.04
C VAL A 384 2.51 -3.90 -28.96
N ASP A 385 3.21 -2.80 -29.24
CA ASP A 385 4.45 -2.79 -30.01
C ASP A 385 5.65 -2.68 -29.09
N LEU A 386 6.51 -3.70 -29.10
CA LEU A 386 7.72 -3.78 -28.27
C LEU A 386 8.96 -3.14 -28.95
N GLY A 387 8.83 -2.69 -30.19
CA GLY A 387 9.97 -2.18 -31.00
C GLY A 387 11.03 -3.22 -31.37
N THR A 388 10.91 -4.43 -30.86
CA THR A 388 11.83 -5.58 -31.07
C THR A 388 11.03 -6.86 -31.28
N PRO A 389 11.60 -7.87 -31.99
CA PRO A 389 10.90 -9.10 -32.30
C PRO A 389 10.39 -9.83 -31.04
N VAL A 390 9.15 -10.31 -31.12
CA VAL A 390 8.47 -11.08 -30.08
C VAL A 390 8.53 -12.56 -30.44
N ALA A 391 9.10 -13.37 -29.54
CA ALA A 391 9.14 -14.82 -29.69
C ALA A 391 7.80 -15.46 -29.30
N SER A 392 7.23 -15.05 -28.18
CA SER A 392 5.91 -15.53 -27.74
C SER A 392 5.25 -14.54 -26.76
N ALA A 393 3.92 -14.64 -26.62
CA ALA A 393 3.19 -13.88 -25.63
C ALA A 393 2.03 -14.69 -25.06
N SER A 394 1.75 -14.50 -23.78
CA SER A 394 0.60 -15.06 -23.09
C SER A 394 -0.07 -14.03 -22.19
N ALA A 395 -1.37 -14.14 -21.97
CA ALA A 395 -2.12 -13.25 -21.08
C ALA A 395 -2.86 -14.04 -20.02
N ILE A 396 -2.96 -13.43 -18.83
CA ILE A 396 -3.83 -13.82 -17.73
C ILE A 396 -4.72 -12.63 -17.38
N TYR A 397 -5.97 -12.89 -16.99
CA TYR A 397 -6.95 -11.84 -16.78
C TYR A 397 -7.44 -11.78 -15.33
N LEU A 398 -7.55 -10.55 -14.82
CA LEU A 398 -8.35 -10.18 -13.66
C LEU A 398 -9.72 -9.77 -14.16
N GLN A 399 -10.78 -10.41 -13.69
CA GLN A 399 -12.15 -10.17 -14.16
C GLN A 399 -13.21 -10.57 -13.13
N GLY A 400 -14.40 -9.99 -13.27
CA GLY A 400 -15.56 -10.31 -12.45
C GLY A 400 -16.55 -11.25 -13.13
N THR A 401 -17.44 -11.79 -12.31
CA THR A 401 -18.62 -12.55 -12.76
C THR A 401 -19.87 -11.83 -12.25
N PRO A 402 -20.86 -11.50 -13.10
CA PRO A 402 -20.84 -11.68 -14.57
C PRO A 402 -19.77 -10.81 -15.26
N ALA A 403 -19.33 -11.22 -16.45
CA ALA A 403 -18.36 -10.47 -17.24
C ALA A 403 -18.86 -9.04 -17.52
N GLY A 404 -17.96 -8.04 -17.43
CA GLY A 404 -18.31 -6.64 -17.60
C GLY A 404 -18.83 -5.95 -16.32
N SER A 405 -18.90 -6.65 -15.19
CA SER A 405 -19.37 -6.08 -13.94
C SER A 405 -18.22 -5.47 -13.12
N LEU A 406 -18.12 -4.14 -13.09
CA LEU A 406 -17.21 -3.42 -12.18
C LEU A 406 -17.59 -3.63 -10.71
N THR A 407 -18.85 -3.96 -10.43
CA THR A 407 -19.40 -4.20 -9.08
C THR A 407 -19.40 -5.67 -8.69
N ALA A 408 -18.61 -6.53 -9.37
CA ALA A 408 -18.40 -7.89 -8.93
C ALA A 408 -17.67 -7.88 -7.57
N ALA A 409 -18.33 -8.41 -6.55
CA ALA A 409 -17.84 -8.42 -5.17
C ALA A 409 -17.16 -9.76 -4.83
N GLU A 410 -16.89 -9.94 -3.55
CA GLU A 410 -16.35 -11.14 -2.92
C GLU A 410 -16.86 -12.45 -3.57
N GLY A 411 -15.95 -13.38 -3.85
CA GLY A 411 -16.26 -14.67 -4.49
C GLY A 411 -16.55 -14.62 -6.00
N ASN A 412 -16.75 -13.43 -6.57
CA ASN A 412 -17.04 -13.24 -7.99
C ASN A 412 -15.89 -12.58 -8.76
N VAL A 413 -14.74 -12.36 -8.13
CA VAL A 413 -13.52 -11.85 -8.76
C VAL A 413 -12.53 -12.99 -8.93
N THR A 414 -11.89 -13.06 -10.09
CA THR A 414 -10.91 -14.12 -10.41
C THR A 414 -9.67 -13.56 -11.09
N VAL A 415 -8.53 -14.20 -10.87
CA VAL A 415 -7.34 -14.06 -11.69
C VAL A 415 -7.09 -15.40 -12.38
N GLY A 416 -6.98 -15.39 -13.73
CA GLY A 416 -6.80 -16.60 -14.51
C GLY A 416 -7.88 -17.64 -14.30
N ASN A 417 -9.13 -17.21 -14.19
CA ASN A 417 -10.34 -18.01 -13.94
C ASN A 417 -10.31 -18.78 -12.60
N ALA A 418 -9.53 -18.34 -11.63
CA ALA A 418 -9.42 -18.97 -10.31
C ALA A 418 -9.57 -17.94 -9.19
N THR A 419 -10.22 -18.35 -8.11
CA THR A 419 -10.29 -17.62 -6.84
C THR A 419 -9.10 -18.01 -5.95
N VAL A 420 -8.80 -17.15 -4.99
CA VAL A 420 -7.84 -17.43 -3.92
C VAL A 420 -8.58 -18.04 -2.74
N SER A 421 -8.06 -19.11 -2.15
CA SER A 421 -8.63 -19.65 -0.90
C SER A 421 -8.16 -18.84 0.31
N ASN A 422 -8.87 -18.95 1.44
CA ASN A 422 -8.47 -18.31 2.70
C ASN A 422 -7.04 -18.65 3.13
N ALA A 423 -6.58 -19.86 2.80
CA ALA A 423 -5.21 -20.30 3.08
C ALA A 423 -4.15 -19.82 2.06
N GLY A 424 -4.49 -18.87 1.19
CA GLY A 424 -3.57 -18.34 0.19
C GLY A 424 -3.21 -19.33 -0.92
N VAL A 425 -4.09 -20.28 -1.23
CA VAL A 425 -3.87 -21.20 -2.35
C VAL A 425 -4.57 -20.67 -3.60
N TRP A 426 -3.80 -20.52 -4.67
CA TRP A 426 -4.29 -20.10 -5.97
C TRP A 426 -3.60 -20.87 -7.10
N SER A 427 -4.35 -21.25 -8.12
CA SER A 427 -3.82 -21.92 -9.31
C SER A 427 -4.65 -21.51 -10.52
N SER A 428 -4.03 -20.78 -11.45
CA SER A 428 -4.68 -20.38 -12.70
C SER A 428 -5.11 -21.56 -13.53
N THR A 429 -6.32 -21.48 -14.06
CA THR A 429 -6.85 -22.41 -15.09
C THR A 429 -7.01 -21.72 -16.45
N GLY A 430 -6.71 -20.40 -16.53
CA GLY A 430 -6.90 -19.56 -17.70
C GLY A 430 -5.66 -18.72 -18.04
N THR A 431 -4.70 -19.33 -18.76
CA THR A 431 -3.62 -18.58 -19.42
C THR A 431 -3.79 -18.75 -20.93
N TYR A 432 -3.80 -17.62 -21.65
CA TYR A 432 -4.15 -17.58 -23.05
C TYR A 432 -2.98 -17.14 -23.92
N THR A 433 -2.57 -17.94 -24.90
CA THR A 433 -1.59 -17.56 -25.92
C THR A 433 -2.13 -16.38 -26.73
N GLN A 434 -1.29 -15.36 -26.91
CA GLN A 434 -1.63 -14.19 -27.70
C GLN A 434 -1.07 -14.26 -29.10
N THR A 435 -1.73 -13.63 -30.07
CA THR A 435 -1.25 -13.55 -31.44
C THR A 435 -0.09 -12.56 -31.53
N THR A 436 1.04 -13.00 -32.08
CA THR A 436 2.23 -12.18 -32.30
C THR A 436 2.50 -11.99 -33.80
N SER A 437 3.01 -10.82 -34.18
CA SER A 437 3.42 -10.50 -35.56
C SER A 437 4.60 -9.52 -35.54
N GLY A 438 5.79 -10.00 -35.90
CA GLY A 438 6.99 -9.18 -35.83
C GLY A 438 7.28 -8.69 -34.42
N ASN A 439 7.16 -7.38 -34.22
CA ASN A 439 7.37 -6.71 -32.92
C ASN A 439 6.09 -6.56 -32.10
N THR A 440 4.95 -7.02 -32.58
CA THR A 440 3.64 -6.70 -32.01
C THR A 440 2.94 -7.90 -31.38
N VAL A 441 2.14 -7.62 -30.36
CA VAL A 441 1.22 -8.57 -29.71
C VAL A 441 -0.20 -7.99 -29.78
N SER A 442 -1.15 -8.78 -30.28
CA SER A 442 -2.56 -8.40 -30.28
C SER A 442 -3.25 -8.98 -29.04
N VAL A 443 -3.90 -8.12 -28.27
CA VAL A 443 -4.55 -8.49 -27.00
C VAL A 443 -5.98 -7.97 -26.99
N TYR A 444 -6.94 -8.82 -26.71
CA TYR A 444 -8.32 -8.43 -26.44
C TYR A 444 -8.51 -8.28 -24.94
N VAL A 445 -8.89 -7.08 -24.49
CA VAL A 445 -9.15 -6.76 -23.08
C VAL A 445 -10.66 -6.51 -22.91
N PRO A 446 -11.40 -7.43 -22.28
CA PRO A 446 -12.83 -7.26 -22.05
C PRO A 446 -13.15 -5.97 -21.25
N ALA A 447 -14.41 -5.54 -21.31
CA ALA A 447 -14.91 -4.52 -20.40
C ALA A 447 -14.76 -5.00 -18.94
N ALA A 448 -14.50 -4.07 -18.01
CA ALA A 448 -14.31 -4.35 -16.58
C ALA A 448 -13.30 -5.50 -16.34
N SER A 449 -12.09 -5.35 -16.86
CA SER A 449 -11.03 -6.36 -16.67
C SER A 449 -9.64 -5.78 -16.81
N ALA A 450 -8.64 -6.45 -16.26
CA ALA A 450 -7.25 -6.20 -16.59
C ALA A 450 -6.60 -7.44 -17.23
N ALA A 451 -5.68 -7.22 -18.16
CA ALA A 451 -4.87 -8.28 -18.77
C ALA A 451 -3.39 -8.06 -18.42
N LEU A 452 -2.79 -9.03 -17.76
CA LEU A 452 -1.35 -9.11 -17.64
C LEU A 452 -0.79 -9.94 -18.79
N VAL A 453 -0.06 -9.29 -19.69
CA VAL A 453 0.59 -9.91 -20.84
C VAL A 453 2.06 -10.14 -20.55
N ARG A 454 2.50 -11.38 -20.58
CA ARG A 454 3.92 -11.75 -20.52
C ARG A 454 4.45 -11.95 -21.92
N VAL A 455 5.49 -11.20 -22.26
CA VAL A 455 6.12 -11.21 -23.58
C VAL A 455 7.55 -11.70 -23.47
N ILE A 456 7.88 -12.71 -24.26
CA ILE A 456 9.25 -13.23 -24.42
C ILE A 456 9.79 -12.67 -25.75
N GLN A 457 10.98 -12.10 -25.69
CA GLN A 457 11.72 -11.55 -26.84
C GLN A 457 12.83 -12.50 -27.34
#